data_7d5cad96e6ccebecc851bf1c0a28b844
#
_entry.id   7d5cad96e6ccebecc851bf1c0a28b844
#
_cell.length_a   1.000
_cell.length_b   1.000
_cell.length_c   1.000
_cell.angle_alpha   90.00
_cell.angle_beta   90.00
_cell.angle_gamma   90.00
#
_symmetry.space_group_name_H-M   'P 1'
#
loop_
_entity.id
_entity.type
_entity.pdbx_description
1 polymer ?
#
loop_
_entity_poly.entity_id
_entity_poly.type
_entity_poly.pdbx_seq_one_letter_code
_entity_poly.pdbx_strand_id
1 'polypeptide(L)'
;MSLPGFIHHSPALQDSRQPAPFDYGRALSLREMARHYTELPKYLLAPEVSALLHYLPDWEQHALINTLWNTGARLNEALALRRRDFHLSEAIPHVVIRTAKQRRTAGGRPKKGKSANRVVPLSDPAYVDEMRRLFASTRERFEEDADTGERRAMPVWGVTDRTVRNWIERAVSAAERDGVRFSIAVSPHTFRHSFAMHLLYGHVHPKVLQGLMGHEKSESTE
;
A
#
# COMPACT_ATOMS: atom_id res chain seq x y z
N MET A 1 -44.71 24.21 -40.75
CA MET A 1 -44.68 24.02 -39.27
C MET A 1 -43.49 23.18 -38.96
N SER A 2 -42.37 23.82 -38.56
CA SER A 2 -41.12 23.14 -38.22
C SER A 2 -41.04 23.01 -36.69
N LEU A 3 -40.81 21.80 -36.21
CA LEU A 3 -40.61 21.51 -34.80
C LEU A 3 -39.21 21.99 -34.36
N PRO A 4 -39.03 22.60 -33.17
CA PRO A 4 -37.75 23.03 -32.68
C PRO A 4 -36.94 21.81 -32.20
N GLY A 5 -35.69 21.74 -32.69
CA GLY A 5 -34.72 20.71 -32.27
C GLY A 5 -34.34 20.86 -30.80
N PHE A 6 -34.56 19.85 -30.02
CA PHE A 6 -34.00 19.68 -28.66
C PHE A 6 -32.50 19.41 -28.83
N ILE A 7 -31.68 20.41 -28.53
CA ILE A 7 -30.25 20.19 -28.30
C ILE A 7 -30.11 19.53 -26.96
N HIS A 8 -29.90 18.22 -26.94
CA HIS A 8 -29.44 17.51 -25.77
C HIS A 8 -27.99 17.98 -25.47
N HIS A 9 -27.85 18.89 -24.53
CA HIS A 9 -26.59 19.07 -23.86
C HIS A 9 -26.39 17.83 -22.98
N SER A 10 -25.67 16.85 -23.50
CA SER A 10 -25.06 15.84 -22.64
C SER A 10 -24.11 16.58 -21.70
N PRO A 11 -24.27 16.46 -20.36
CA PRO A 11 -23.25 16.96 -19.44
C PRO A 11 -21.97 16.21 -19.82
N ALA A 12 -20.94 16.96 -20.22
CA ALA A 12 -19.62 16.41 -20.45
C ALA A 12 -19.28 15.57 -19.21
N LEU A 13 -19.06 14.28 -19.42
CA LEU A 13 -18.49 13.41 -18.43
C LEU A 13 -17.15 14.05 -18.04
N GLN A 14 -17.16 14.80 -16.95
CA GLN A 14 -15.93 15.31 -16.36
C GLN A 14 -15.03 14.10 -16.17
N ASP A 15 -13.86 14.16 -16.77
CA ASP A 15 -12.87 13.08 -16.71
C ASP A 15 -12.55 12.81 -15.23
N SER A 16 -13.20 11.78 -14.69
CA SER A 16 -13.09 11.36 -13.29
C SER A 16 -11.72 10.75 -12.96
N ARG A 17 -10.75 10.89 -13.88
CA ARG A 17 -9.39 10.38 -13.73
C ARG A 17 -8.47 11.28 -12.93
N GLN A 18 -8.86 12.51 -12.63
CA GLN A 18 -8.15 13.30 -11.64
C GLN A 18 -8.69 12.94 -10.26
N PRO A 19 -7.86 12.36 -9.37
CA PRO A 19 -8.29 12.18 -7.99
C PRO A 19 -8.71 13.55 -7.44
N ALA A 20 -9.89 13.58 -6.79
CA ALA A 20 -10.35 14.79 -6.12
C ALA A 20 -9.21 15.32 -5.23
N PRO A 21 -8.95 16.64 -5.20
CA PRO A 21 -7.87 17.19 -4.40
C PRO A 21 -8.08 16.76 -2.96
N PHE A 22 -7.09 16.08 -2.41
CA PHE A 22 -7.14 15.58 -1.04
C PHE A 22 -7.06 16.75 -0.06
N ASP A 23 -8.13 16.99 0.69
CA ASP A 23 -8.18 18.04 1.71
C ASP A 23 -7.47 17.59 2.99
N TYR A 24 -6.18 17.86 3.07
CA TYR A 24 -5.36 17.54 4.25
C TYR A 24 -5.79 18.29 5.50
N GLY A 25 -6.26 19.52 5.37
CA GLY A 25 -6.75 20.31 6.48
C GLY A 25 -7.96 19.67 7.13
N ARG A 26 -8.91 19.24 6.32
CA ARG A 26 -10.10 18.51 6.79
C ARG A 26 -9.73 17.14 7.39
N ALA A 27 -8.84 16.39 6.75
CA ALA A 27 -8.39 15.10 7.26
C ALA A 27 -7.70 15.23 8.62
N LEU A 28 -6.86 16.26 8.80
CA LEU A 28 -6.18 16.56 10.05
C LEU A 28 -7.21 16.96 11.15
N SER A 29 -8.15 17.84 10.84
CA SER A 29 -9.19 18.26 11.76
C SER A 29 -10.06 17.09 12.22
N LEU A 30 -10.48 16.23 11.30
CA LEU A 30 -11.27 15.04 11.63
C LEU A 30 -10.47 14.05 12.51
N ARG A 31 -9.19 13.90 12.25
CA ARG A 31 -8.30 13.05 13.06
C ARG A 31 -8.15 13.59 14.48
N GLU A 32 -7.94 14.89 14.62
CA GLU A 32 -7.84 15.53 15.95
C GLU A 32 -9.16 15.43 16.73
N MET A 33 -10.29 15.68 16.09
CA MET A 33 -11.62 15.51 16.72
C MET A 33 -11.83 14.07 17.18
N ALA A 34 -11.47 13.12 16.35
CA ALA A 34 -11.65 11.71 16.66
C ALA A 34 -10.80 11.24 17.84
N ARG A 35 -9.60 11.79 18.03
CA ARG A 35 -8.76 11.50 19.22
C ARG A 35 -9.44 11.82 20.55
N HIS A 36 -10.39 12.74 20.56
CA HIS A 36 -11.12 13.14 21.77
C HIS A 36 -12.33 12.22 22.06
N TYR A 37 -12.84 11.51 21.07
CA TYR A 37 -14.13 10.80 21.18
C TYR A 37 -14.05 9.31 20.93
N THR A 38 -13.01 8.81 20.27
CA THR A 38 -12.92 7.40 19.87
C THR A 38 -11.49 6.90 19.86
N GLU A 39 -11.31 5.59 20.05
CA GLU A 39 -10.06 4.90 19.71
C GLU A 39 -9.95 4.70 18.21
N LEU A 40 -9.83 5.78 17.45
CA LEU A 40 -9.64 5.66 16.00
C LEU A 40 -8.31 5.02 15.65
N PRO A 41 -8.26 4.26 14.54
CA PRO A 41 -7.03 3.69 14.05
C PRO A 41 -6.00 4.79 13.80
N LYS A 42 -4.82 4.64 14.38
CA LYS A 42 -3.69 5.54 14.21
C LYS A 42 -3.17 5.42 12.79
N TYR A 43 -3.20 6.49 12.01
CA TYR A 43 -2.73 6.53 10.63
C TYR A 43 -1.94 7.80 10.34
N LEU A 44 -1.00 7.71 9.39
CA LEU A 44 -0.22 8.84 8.89
C LEU A 44 -0.95 9.49 7.71
N LEU A 45 -0.81 10.81 7.59
CA LEU A 45 -1.19 11.54 6.38
C LEU A 45 -0.04 11.47 5.35
N ALA A 46 -0.36 11.66 4.07
CA ALA A 46 0.65 11.59 3.01
C ALA A 46 1.86 12.52 3.21
N PRO A 47 1.74 13.76 3.74
CA PRO A 47 2.91 14.58 4.08
C PRO A 47 3.81 13.95 5.14
N GLU A 48 3.24 13.25 6.14
CA GLU A 48 4.02 12.55 7.16
C GLU A 48 4.76 11.36 6.57
N VAL A 49 4.12 10.62 5.65
CA VAL A 49 4.78 9.53 4.92
C VAL A 49 5.92 10.07 4.06
N SER A 50 5.69 11.16 3.31
CA SER A 50 6.73 11.80 2.51
C SER A 50 7.90 12.27 3.36
N ALA A 51 7.63 12.86 4.53
CA ALA A 51 8.67 13.25 5.47
C ALA A 51 9.47 12.03 5.96
N LEU A 52 8.81 10.92 6.32
CA LEU A 52 9.50 9.71 6.75
C LEU A 52 10.39 9.12 5.65
N LEU A 53 9.88 9.06 4.41
CA LEU A 53 10.61 8.55 3.25
C LEU A 53 11.90 9.35 3.01
N HIS A 54 11.89 10.66 3.28
CA HIS A 54 13.09 11.49 3.17
C HIS A 54 14.24 11.03 4.09
N TYR A 55 13.91 10.41 5.23
CA TYR A 55 14.89 9.88 6.19
C TYR A 55 15.31 8.43 5.91
N LEU A 56 14.94 7.88 4.77
CA LEU A 56 15.40 6.58 4.27
C LEU A 56 16.38 6.77 3.10
N PRO A 57 17.69 6.96 3.38
CA PRO A 57 18.65 7.31 2.34
C PRO A 57 18.96 6.16 1.38
N ASP A 58 18.80 4.92 1.84
CA ASP A 58 18.95 3.74 1.01
C ASP A 58 17.71 3.53 0.15
N TRP A 59 17.90 3.46 -1.15
CA TRP A 59 16.80 3.38 -2.11
C TRP A 59 16.01 2.06 -2.08
N GLU A 60 16.63 0.92 -1.65
CA GLU A 60 15.89 -0.33 -1.45
C GLU A 60 15.00 -0.23 -0.21
N GLN A 61 15.48 0.42 0.86
CA GLN A 61 14.70 0.70 2.06
C GLN A 61 13.53 1.64 1.73
N HIS A 62 13.82 2.72 1.01
CA HIS A 62 12.82 3.68 0.55
C HIS A 62 11.74 2.99 -0.27
N ALA A 63 12.11 2.21 -1.29
CA ALA A 63 11.18 1.50 -2.15
C ALA A 63 10.31 0.49 -1.39
N LEU A 64 10.85 -0.22 -0.39
CA LEU A 64 10.06 -1.15 0.44
C LEU A 64 9.02 -0.40 1.28
N ILE A 65 9.43 0.66 1.97
CA ILE A 65 8.50 1.44 2.82
C ILE A 65 7.44 2.13 1.95
N ASN A 66 7.85 2.67 0.79
CA ASN A 66 6.92 3.23 -0.19
C ASN A 66 5.96 2.17 -0.77
N THR A 67 6.41 0.91 -0.91
CA THR A 67 5.53 -0.21 -1.27
C THR A 67 4.45 -0.46 -0.21
N LEU A 68 4.80 -0.43 1.08
CA LEU A 68 3.81 -0.58 2.15
C LEU A 68 2.75 0.52 2.09
N TRP A 69 3.16 1.77 1.81
CA TRP A 69 2.26 2.91 1.65
C TRP A 69 1.36 2.78 0.42
N ASN A 70 1.90 2.43 -0.74
CA ASN A 70 1.15 2.40 -1.99
C ASN A 70 0.27 1.15 -2.18
N THR A 71 0.46 0.11 -1.35
CA THR A 71 -0.25 -1.17 -1.52
C THR A 71 -1.09 -1.59 -0.33
N GLY A 72 -0.84 -1.01 0.85
CA GLY A 72 -1.44 -1.47 2.09
C GLY A 72 -1.13 -2.94 2.42
N ALA A 73 -0.07 -3.51 1.86
CA ALA A 73 0.35 -4.87 2.13
C ALA A 73 0.73 -5.06 3.61
N ARG A 74 0.48 -6.25 4.15
CA ARG A 74 1.12 -6.64 5.41
C ARG A 74 2.62 -6.78 5.18
N LEU A 75 3.45 -6.47 6.18
CA LEU A 75 4.91 -6.53 6.02
C LEU A 75 5.39 -7.86 5.42
N ASN A 76 4.91 -8.98 5.93
CA ASN A 76 5.29 -10.30 5.42
C ASN A 76 4.77 -10.57 3.98
N GLU A 77 3.67 -9.94 3.59
CA GLU A 77 3.18 -10.00 2.21
C GLU A 77 4.11 -9.19 1.28
N ALA A 78 4.51 -7.99 1.71
CA ALA A 78 5.46 -7.15 0.96
C ALA A 78 6.83 -7.84 0.83
N LEU A 79 7.36 -8.40 1.92
CA LEU A 79 8.63 -9.13 1.91
C LEU A 79 8.61 -10.40 1.05
N ALA A 80 7.43 -10.96 0.75
CA ALA A 80 7.28 -12.12 -0.13
C ALA A 80 7.12 -11.75 -1.61
N LEU A 81 6.99 -10.45 -1.96
CA LEU A 81 6.83 -9.98 -3.33
C LEU A 81 8.09 -10.26 -4.16
N ARG A 82 7.85 -10.74 -5.37
CA ARG A 82 8.86 -10.98 -6.40
C ARG A 82 8.66 -10.02 -7.55
N ARG A 83 9.67 -9.82 -8.41
CA ARG A 83 9.55 -8.93 -9.59
C ARG A 83 8.34 -9.24 -10.45
N ARG A 84 8.08 -10.53 -10.69
CA ARG A 84 6.95 -11.02 -11.48
C ARG A 84 5.57 -10.66 -10.91
N ASP A 85 5.50 -10.28 -9.65
CA ASP A 85 4.23 -9.88 -9.02
C ASP A 85 3.89 -8.41 -9.31
N PHE A 86 4.85 -7.63 -9.87
CA PHE A 86 4.70 -6.23 -10.27
C PHE A 86 4.48 -6.11 -11.77
N HIS A 87 3.32 -5.62 -12.16
CA HIS A 87 2.90 -5.40 -13.54
C HIS A 87 2.98 -3.89 -13.86
N LEU A 88 4.23 -3.38 -14.00
CA LEU A 88 4.48 -1.93 -14.10
C LEU A 88 4.29 -1.38 -15.52
N SER A 89 4.31 -2.24 -16.56
CA SER A 89 4.20 -1.84 -17.96
C SER A 89 2.79 -1.96 -18.52
N GLU A 90 1.84 -2.42 -17.73
CA GLU A 90 0.44 -2.53 -18.11
C GLU A 90 -0.23 -1.15 -18.21
N ALA A 91 -1.34 -1.06 -18.94
CA ALA A 91 -2.12 0.17 -19.06
C ALA A 91 -2.57 0.70 -17.68
N ILE A 92 -2.83 -0.19 -16.74
CA ILE A 92 -3.06 0.11 -15.33
C ILE A 92 -1.98 -0.62 -14.54
N PRO A 93 -0.90 0.06 -14.12
CA PRO A 93 0.13 -0.54 -13.29
C PRO A 93 -0.47 -1.12 -12.01
N HIS A 94 -0.06 -2.32 -11.64
CA HIS A 94 -0.60 -2.99 -10.46
C HIS A 94 0.38 -4.00 -9.87
N VAL A 95 0.11 -4.43 -8.64
CA VAL A 95 0.83 -5.51 -7.99
C VAL A 95 -0.13 -6.63 -7.56
N VAL A 96 0.29 -7.87 -7.73
CA VAL A 96 -0.45 -9.06 -7.30
C VAL A 96 0.09 -9.53 -5.96
N ILE A 97 -0.69 -9.35 -4.90
CA ILE A 97 -0.30 -9.71 -3.54
C ILE A 97 -0.96 -11.03 -3.16
N ARG A 98 -0.15 -12.00 -2.77
CA ARG A 98 -0.63 -13.28 -2.27
C ARG A 98 -0.96 -13.16 -0.80
N THR A 99 -2.23 -13.36 -0.43
CA THR A 99 -2.61 -13.38 0.98
C THR A 99 -1.95 -14.59 1.66
N ALA A 100 -1.09 -14.31 2.63
CA ALA A 100 -0.48 -15.37 3.42
C ALA A 100 -1.59 -16.18 4.11
N LYS A 101 -1.62 -17.50 3.90
CA LYS A 101 -2.52 -18.40 4.64
C LYS A 101 -2.35 -18.11 6.13
N GLN A 102 -3.46 -17.77 6.81
CA GLN A 102 -3.47 -17.67 8.26
C GLN A 102 -2.82 -18.94 8.84
N ARG A 103 -1.87 -18.75 9.75
CA ARG A 103 -1.22 -19.84 10.47
C ARG A 103 -2.30 -20.75 11.05
N ARG A 104 -2.20 -22.04 10.72
CA ARG A 104 -3.03 -23.10 11.28
C ARG A 104 -3.05 -22.96 12.79
N THR A 105 -4.20 -22.70 13.39
CA THR A 105 -4.44 -23.02 14.80
C THR A 105 -4.25 -24.52 14.95
N ALA A 106 -3.47 -24.94 15.94
CA ALA A 106 -3.21 -26.34 16.23
C ALA A 106 -4.53 -27.12 16.30
N GLY A 107 -4.69 -28.16 15.49
CA GLY A 107 -5.82 -29.11 15.54
C GLY A 107 -6.90 -29.00 14.46
N GLY A 108 -6.91 -28.01 13.57
CA GLY A 108 -7.92 -27.86 12.52
C GLY A 108 -7.51 -28.49 11.19
N ARG A 109 -8.41 -29.30 10.57
CA ARG A 109 -8.30 -29.77 9.19
C ARG A 109 -8.07 -28.61 8.24
N PRO A 110 -7.11 -28.64 7.30
CA PRO A 110 -6.85 -27.53 6.40
C PRO A 110 -8.12 -27.26 5.57
N LYS A 111 -8.78 -26.12 5.79
CA LYS A 111 -9.78 -25.65 4.85
C LYS A 111 -9.05 -25.42 3.51
N LYS A 112 -9.47 -26.13 2.45
CA LYS A 112 -9.08 -25.89 1.06
C LYS A 112 -9.60 -24.50 0.65
N GLY A 113 -9.05 -23.43 1.24
CA GLY A 113 -9.31 -22.06 0.85
C GLY A 113 -8.38 -21.75 -0.30
N LYS A 114 -8.92 -21.29 -1.43
CA LYS A 114 -8.17 -20.70 -2.52
C LYS A 114 -7.20 -19.67 -1.91
N SER A 115 -5.91 -19.77 -2.21
CA SER A 115 -4.96 -18.69 -1.94
C SER A 115 -5.53 -17.45 -2.65
N ALA A 116 -6.17 -16.58 -1.88
CA ALA A 116 -6.80 -15.41 -2.44
C ALA A 116 -5.69 -14.41 -2.79
N ASN A 117 -5.34 -14.35 -4.07
CA ASN A 117 -4.52 -13.26 -4.58
C ASN A 117 -5.41 -12.03 -4.67
N ARG A 118 -4.87 -10.86 -4.30
CA ARG A 118 -5.51 -9.58 -4.57
C ARG A 118 -4.65 -8.76 -5.51
N VAL A 119 -5.30 -8.04 -6.39
CA VAL A 119 -4.65 -7.09 -7.31
C VAL A 119 -4.83 -5.69 -6.71
N VAL A 120 -3.73 -4.99 -6.52
CA VAL A 120 -3.73 -3.61 -6.02
C VAL A 120 -3.21 -2.70 -7.13
N PRO A 121 -4.06 -1.82 -7.69
CA PRO A 121 -3.63 -0.81 -8.65
C PRO A 121 -2.63 0.15 -8.01
N LEU A 122 -1.62 0.55 -8.77
CA LEU A 122 -0.59 1.51 -8.35
C LEU A 122 -0.93 2.86 -8.99
N SER A 123 -1.57 3.72 -8.22
CA SER A 123 -2.06 5.02 -8.68
C SER A 123 -1.03 6.14 -8.61
N ASP A 124 0.07 5.96 -7.88
CA ASP A 124 1.15 6.93 -7.78
C ASP A 124 2.19 6.72 -8.89
N PRO A 125 2.27 7.61 -9.91
CA PRO A 125 3.24 7.48 -10.99
C PRO A 125 4.69 7.56 -10.50
N ALA A 126 4.97 8.34 -9.45
CA ALA A 126 6.32 8.50 -8.91
C ALA A 126 6.80 7.19 -8.30
N TYR A 127 5.92 6.48 -7.57
CA TYR A 127 6.21 5.16 -7.04
C TYR A 127 6.40 4.12 -8.16
N VAL A 128 5.57 4.14 -9.20
CA VAL A 128 5.72 3.23 -10.36
C VAL A 128 7.09 3.43 -11.02
N ASP A 129 7.51 4.68 -11.21
CA ASP A 129 8.80 5.00 -11.80
C ASP A 129 9.98 4.67 -10.87
N GLU A 130 9.80 4.80 -9.56
CA GLU A 130 10.78 4.33 -8.57
C GLU A 130 10.99 2.82 -8.71
N MET A 131 9.91 2.04 -8.75
CA MET A 131 9.99 0.58 -8.90
C MET A 131 10.60 0.15 -10.24
N ARG A 132 10.30 0.87 -11.33
CA ARG A 132 10.93 0.63 -12.64
C ARG A 132 12.45 0.84 -12.57
N ARG A 133 12.90 1.93 -11.94
CA ARG A 133 14.33 2.22 -11.74
C ARG A 133 14.99 1.17 -10.86
N LEU A 134 14.33 0.77 -9.78
CA LEU A 134 14.81 -0.30 -8.90
C LEU A 134 15.03 -1.59 -9.69
N PHE A 135 14.09 -1.98 -10.53
CA PHE A 135 14.20 -3.21 -11.32
C PHE A 135 15.20 -3.10 -12.47
N ALA A 136 15.41 -1.92 -13.03
CA ALA A 136 16.41 -1.71 -14.08
C ALA A 136 17.84 -1.78 -13.55
N SER A 137 18.07 -1.36 -12.31
CA SER A 137 19.42 -1.26 -11.73
C SER A 137 19.82 -2.45 -10.86
N THR A 138 18.87 -3.28 -10.44
CA THR A 138 19.15 -4.51 -9.70
C THR A 138 18.95 -5.75 -10.56
N ARG A 139 19.72 -6.80 -10.32
CA ARG A 139 19.50 -8.10 -10.97
C ARG A 139 18.49 -8.93 -10.18
N GLU A 140 17.64 -9.65 -10.87
CA GLU A 140 16.77 -10.62 -10.21
C GLU A 140 17.62 -11.76 -9.64
N ARG A 141 17.39 -12.06 -8.35
CA ARG A 141 18.08 -13.14 -7.65
C ARG A 141 17.26 -14.41 -7.74
N PHE A 142 17.97 -15.53 -7.83
CA PHE A 142 17.35 -16.86 -7.89
C PHE A 142 17.99 -17.74 -6.82
N GLU A 143 17.19 -18.62 -6.27
CA GLU A 143 17.58 -19.72 -5.40
C GLU A 143 17.30 -21.01 -6.14
N GLU A 144 18.25 -21.96 -6.07
CA GLU A 144 18.08 -23.28 -6.62
C GLU A 144 17.71 -24.23 -5.48
N ASP A 145 16.62 -24.95 -5.66
CA ASP A 145 16.17 -25.96 -4.71
C ASP A 145 17.14 -27.14 -4.77
N ALA A 146 17.79 -27.45 -3.65
CA ALA A 146 18.85 -28.44 -3.58
C ALA A 146 18.37 -29.85 -3.92
N ASP A 147 17.08 -30.17 -3.67
CA ASP A 147 16.52 -31.50 -3.88
C ASP A 147 15.96 -31.69 -5.30
N THR A 148 15.39 -30.63 -5.86
CA THR A 148 14.69 -30.70 -7.17
C THR A 148 15.44 -30.04 -8.31
N GLY A 149 16.48 -29.23 -8.03
CA GLY A 149 17.18 -28.42 -9.04
C GLY A 149 16.30 -27.28 -9.59
N GLU A 150 15.10 -27.06 -9.06
CA GLU A 150 14.19 -26.03 -9.53
C GLU A 150 14.70 -24.64 -9.17
N ARG A 151 14.88 -23.79 -10.18
CA ARG A 151 15.31 -22.41 -9.99
C ARG A 151 14.12 -21.50 -9.68
N ARG A 152 14.10 -20.92 -8.49
CA ARG A 152 13.02 -20.05 -8.02
C ARG A 152 13.50 -18.61 -7.88
N ALA A 153 12.74 -17.66 -8.46
CA ALA A 153 13.02 -16.25 -8.23
C ALA A 153 12.86 -15.89 -6.75
N MET A 154 13.84 -15.18 -6.19
CA MET A 154 13.79 -14.70 -4.81
C MET A 154 12.88 -13.49 -4.67
N PRO A 155 12.43 -13.17 -3.44
CA PRO A 155 11.78 -11.91 -3.15
C PRO A 155 12.64 -10.70 -3.53
N VAL A 156 11.98 -9.58 -3.86
CA VAL A 156 12.66 -8.31 -4.19
C VAL A 156 13.57 -7.86 -3.05
N TRP A 157 13.05 -7.92 -1.83
CA TRP A 157 13.78 -7.53 -0.61
C TRP A 157 14.16 -8.77 0.18
N GLY A 158 15.46 -9.05 0.22
CA GLY A 158 16.01 -10.21 0.96
C GLY A 158 16.28 -9.88 2.44
N VAL A 159 15.32 -9.25 3.13
CA VAL A 159 15.47 -8.79 4.51
C VAL A 159 14.39 -9.36 5.42
N THR A 160 14.60 -9.27 6.74
CA THR A 160 13.66 -9.77 7.74
C THR A 160 12.70 -8.68 8.21
N ASP A 161 11.56 -9.07 8.80
CA ASP A 161 10.62 -8.18 9.48
C ASP A 161 11.35 -7.27 10.50
N ARG A 162 12.23 -7.86 11.32
CA ARG A 162 13.02 -7.12 12.31
C ARG A 162 13.91 -6.04 11.67
N THR A 163 14.52 -6.36 10.55
CA THR A 163 15.36 -5.41 9.82
C THR A 163 14.54 -4.20 9.37
N VAL A 164 13.35 -4.42 8.81
CA VAL A 164 12.47 -3.34 8.37
C VAL A 164 12.01 -2.46 9.53
N ARG A 165 11.67 -3.06 10.67
CA ARG A 165 11.30 -2.30 11.87
C ARG A 165 12.45 -1.41 12.34
N ASN A 166 13.66 -1.93 12.37
CA ASN A 166 14.86 -1.15 12.72
C ASN A 166 15.09 0.01 11.74
N TRP A 167 14.81 -0.16 10.44
CA TRP A 167 14.89 0.94 9.47
C TRP A 167 13.92 2.06 9.78
N ILE A 168 12.66 1.71 10.06
CA ILE A 168 11.62 2.67 10.43
C ILE A 168 12.01 3.41 11.72
N GLU A 169 12.44 2.70 12.76
CA GLU A 169 12.86 3.29 14.03
C GLU A 169 14.02 4.27 13.84
N ARG A 170 15.02 3.92 13.02
CA ARG A 170 16.16 4.81 12.70
C ARG A 170 15.70 6.05 11.92
N ALA A 171 14.80 5.89 10.95
CA ALA A 171 14.26 7.00 10.18
C ALA A 171 13.46 7.96 11.06
N VAL A 172 12.60 7.44 11.95
CA VAL A 172 11.86 8.23 12.93
C VAL A 172 12.82 8.98 13.86
N SER A 173 13.81 8.28 14.43
CA SER A 173 14.78 8.91 15.33
C SER A 173 15.65 9.97 14.62
N ALA A 174 15.94 9.82 13.34
CA ALA A 174 16.62 10.82 12.54
C ALA A 174 15.74 12.05 12.32
N ALA A 175 14.48 11.85 11.95
CA ALA A 175 13.51 12.91 11.78
C ALA A 175 13.29 13.72 13.07
N GLU A 176 13.17 13.03 14.22
CA GLU A 176 13.01 13.68 15.53
C GLU A 176 14.20 14.57 15.92
N ARG A 177 15.44 14.17 15.57
CA ARG A 177 16.63 15.01 15.78
C ARG A 177 16.59 16.31 14.97
N ASP A 178 15.98 16.26 13.80
CA ASP A 178 15.78 17.43 12.93
C ASP A 178 14.49 18.22 13.28
N GLY A 179 13.81 17.86 14.38
CA GLY A 179 12.61 18.52 14.85
C GLY A 179 11.32 18.10 14.16
N VAL A 180 11.37 17.10 13.26
CA VAL A 180 10.19 16.54 12.61
C VAL A 180 9.56 15.50 13.53
N ARG A 181 8.29 15.72 13.89
CA ARG A 181 7.54 14.82 14.78
C ARG A 181 6.37 14.20 14.06
N PHE A 182 6.22 12.89 14.23
CA PHE A 182 5.05 12.17 13.73
C PHE A 182 3.94 12.19 14.78
N SER A 183 2.72 12.38 14.32
CA SER A 183 1.54 12.46 15.19
C SER A 183 1.21 11.15 15.92
N ILE A 184 1.78 10.04 15.44
CA ILE A 184 1.55 8.68 15.97
C ILE A 184 2.83 7.85 15.90
N ALA A 185 2.88 6.75 16.64
CA ALA A 185 3.96 5.78 16.53
C ALA A 185 3.96 5.13 15.13
N VAL A 186 5.10 5.17 14.45
CA VAL A 186 5.27 4.64 13.10
C VAL A 186 5.69 3.18 13.16
N SER A 187 4.98 2.33 12.46
CA SER A 187 5.26 0.90 12.35
C SER A 187 4.81 0.37 10.97
N PRO A 188 5.23 -0.82 10.55
CA PRO A 188 4.71 -1.39 9.29
C PRO A 188 3.19 -1.50 9.25
N HIS A 189 2.55 -1.72 10.38
CA HIS A 189 1.08 -1.81 10.48
C HIS A 189 0.42 -0.44 10.27
N THR A 190 1.07 0.62 10.72
CA THR A 190 0.61 1.99 10.54
C THR A 190 0.44 2.34 9.05
N PHE A 191 1.35 1.91 8.17
CA PHE A 191 1.22 2.14 6.72
C PHE A 191 -0.02 1.49 6.13
N ARG A 192 -0.38 0.32 6.59
CA ARG A 192 -1.60 -0.36 6.13
C ARG A 192 -2.86 0.38 6.54
N HIS A 193 -2.93 0.88 7.77
CA HIS A 193 -4.02 1.76 8.21
C HIS A 193 -4.05 3.06 7.43
N SER A 194 -2.87 3.66 7.20
CA SER A 194 -2.74 4.90 6.44
C SER A 194 -3.20 4.75 4.99
N PHE A 195 -2.86 3.64 4.33
CA PHE A 195 -3.36 3.30 3.00
C PHE A 195 -4.89 3.22 2.98
N ALA A 196 -5.48 2.50 3.94
CA ALA A 196 -6.93 2.35 4.03
C ALA A 196 -7.62 3.71 4.21
N MET A 197 -7.12 4.53 5.14
CA MET A 197 -7.69 5.85 5.40
C MET A 197 -7.49 6.80 4.22
N HIS A 198 -6.32 6.76 3.56
CA HIS A 198 -6.07 7.55 2.36
C HIS A 198 -7.07 7.23 1.24
N LEU A 199 -7.35 5.96 1.00
CA LEU A 199 -8.36 5.54 0.02
C LEU A 199 -9.78 5.95 0.41
N LEU A 200 -10.14 5.86 1.70
CA LEU A 200 -11.44 6.33 2.20
C LEU A 200 -11.62 7.83 2.01
N TYR A 201 -10.60 8.64 2.31
CA TYR A 201 -10.61 10.08 2.05
C TYR A 201 -10.62 10.41 0.54
N GLY A 202 -10.06 9.54 -0.29
CA GLY A 202 -10.17 9.57 -1.76
C GLY A 202 -11.52 9.04 -2.28
N HIS A 203 -12.53 8.88 -1.41
CA HIS A 203 -13.88 8.41 -1.74
C HIS A 203 -13.93 7.01 -2.38
N VAL A 204 -12.93 6.18 -2.14
CA VAL A 204 -12.99 4.76 -2.56
C VAL A 204 -14.06 4.04 -1.74
N HIS A 205 -14.97 3.38 -2.43
CA HIS A 205 -16.07 2.67 -1.77
C HIS A 205 -15.56 1.60 -0.80
N PRO A 206 -16.08 1.49 0.45
CA PRO A 206 -15.59 0.54 1.46
C PRO A 206 -15.51 -0.91 0.98
N LYS A 207 -16.43 -1.35 0.12
CA LYS A 207 -16.41 -2.70 -0.45
C LYS A 207 -15.21 -2.94 -1.36
N VAL A 208 -14.80 -1.93 -2.14
CA VAL A 208 -13.59 -1.97 -2.97
C VAL A 208 -12.36 -2.00 -2.07
N LEU A 209 -12.32 -1.13 -1.06
CA LEU A 209 -11.25 -1.10 -0.06
C LEU A 209 -11.08 -2.47 0.62
N GLN A 210 -12.19 -3.11 1.04
CA GLN A 210 -12.17 -4.44 1.62
C GLN A 210 -11.46 -5.46 0.71
N GLY A 211 -11.75 -5.43 -0.60
CA GLY A 211 -11.09 -6.25 -1.60
C GLY A 211 -9.59 -5.97 -1.71
N LEU A 212 -9.21 -4.69 -1.80
CA LEU A 212 -7.81 -4.25 -1.88
C LEU A 212 -7.01 -4.63 -0.63
N MET A 213 -7.63 -4.58 0.54
CA MET A 213 -7.03 -4.96 1.82
C MET A 213 -6.96 -6.48 2.03
N GLY A 214 -7.73 -7.27 1.25
CA GLY A 214 -7.80 -8.72 1.43
C GLY A 214 -8.39 -9.12 2.78
N HIS A 215 -9.44 -8.41 3.22
CA HIS A 215 -10.21 -8.77 4.41
C HIS A 215 -11.28 -9.77 4.04
N GLU A 216 -11.28 -10.95 4.66
CA GLU A 216 -12.34 -11.97 4.48
C GLU A 216 -13.64 -11.59 5.18
N LYS A 217 -13.56 -10.75 6.24
CA LYS A 217 -14.69 -10.29 7.03
C LYS A 217 -14.78 -8.76 7.01
N SER A 218 -16.00 -8.23 6.93
CA SER A 218 -16.27 -6.79 6.94
C SER A 218 -15.85 -6.12 8.26
N GLU A 219 -15.94 -6.84 9.37
CA GLU A 219 -15.55 -6.34 10.73
C GLU A 219 -14.13 -5.82 10.84
N SER A 220 -13.24 -6.15 9.89
CA SER A 220 -11.84 -5.66 9.88
C SER A 220 -11.67 -4.32 9.13
N THR A 221 -12.77 -3.79 8.56
CA THR A 221 -12.74 -2.56 7.74
C THR A 221 -13.58 -1.45 8.41
N GLU A 222 -14.41 -1.79 9.38
CA GLU A 222 -15.10 -0.90 10.30
C GLU A 222 -14.17 -0.60 11.49
#